data_eff2ccbb67648a62cdf3dce4024491bd
#
_entry.id   eff2ccbb67648a62cdf3dce4024491bd
#
_cell.length_a   1.000
_cell.length_b   1.000
_cell.length_c   1.000
_cell.angle_alpha   90.00
_cell.angle_beta   90.00
_cell.angle_gamma   90.00
#
_symmetry.space_group_name_H-M   'P 1'
#
loop_
_entity.id
_entity.type
_entity.pdbx_description
1 polymer ?
#
loop_
_entity_poly.entity_id
_entity_poly.type
_entity_poly.pdbx_seq_one_letter_code
_entity_poly.pdbx_strand_id
1 'polypeptide(L)'
;SDGEVAAISAADGDRLWRVELERPLSGGVGYYDRSLYLGGADGSVLQLSADDGVVEWDAAVSSEVLAAPAVSGDWIIVQTYDGKLLGFQPGADEPAWTFTSDVPVLTLRGTSTPIVVGANAIAGFGDGKVVAVDVNSGNVSWESRIGIPQGSSEIDRIVDIDGAITQQGIELFVASYQGRVAALDSRTGRKLWQQNVSSVTGTHVGFGNVYVADVDGTLSAFLRTGQGVRWQNIELGYRQLSRPTPVSSYVATVDFDGYLHLLSQVDGQIVGRAKIGGDAARADMIAHNGGLIIFADNGQLLAYDLETLD
;
A
#
# COMPACT_ATOMS: atom_id res chain seq x y z
N SER A 1 16.40 5.92 -0.50
CA SER A 1 17.38 5.21 0.35
C SER A 1 18.66 5.00 -0.45
N ASP A 2 19.79 4.85 0.23
CA ASP A 2 21.10 4.65 -0.42
C ASP A 2 21.31 3.18 -0.86
N GLY A 3 20.22 2.40 -0.98
CA GLY A 3 20.27 0.99 -1.39
C GLY A 3 20.55 0.01 -0.25
N GLU A 4 20.42 0.44 0.99
CA GLU A 4 20.57 -0.46 2.13
C GLU A 4 19.34 -1.35 2.32
N VAL A 5 19.58 -2.66 2.49
CA VAL A 5 18.57 -3.66 2.89
C VAL A 5 19.10 -4.41 4.08
N ALA A 6 18.26 -4.59 5.10
CA ALA A 6 18.62 -5.34 6.31
C ALA A 6 17.47 -6.21 6.78
N ALA A 7 17.80 -7.37 7.35
CA ALA A 7 16.86 -8.19 8.11
C ALA A 7 17.10 -8.00 9.60
N ILE A 8 16.02 -7.76 10.32
CA ILE A 8 16.01 -7.51 11.76
C ILE A 8 15.12 -8.57 12.42
N SER A 9 15.59 -9.16 13.48
CA SER A 9 14.81 -10.09 14.30
C SER A 9 13.66 -9.36 14.99
N ALA A 10 12.42 -9.80 14.76
CA ALA A 10 11.25 -9.22 15.42
C ALA A 10 11.17 -9.57 16.92
N ALA A 11 11.98 -10.52 17.41
CA ALA A 11 11.96 -10.96 18.80
C ALA A 11 12.77 -10.06 19.74
N ASP A 12 13.89 -9.52 19.25
CA ASP A 12 14.87 -8.81 20.07
C ASP A 12 15.45 -7.54 19.41
N GLY A 13 15.14 -7.31 18.12
CA GLY A 13 15.65 -6.18 17.36
C GLY A 13 17.07 -6.38 16.83
N ASP A 14 17.66 -7.56 16.99
CA ASP A 14 18.99 -7.84 16.51
C ASP A 14 19.03 -7.93 14.98
N ARG A 15 20.08 -7.36 14.40
CA ARG A 15 20.27 -7.39 12.95
C ARG A 15 20.81 -8.76 12.53
N LEU A 16 20.04 -9.50 11.72
CA LEU A 16 20.41 -10.80 11.18
C LEU A 16 21.44 -10.67 10.05
N TRP A 17 21.19 -9.76 9.12
CA TRP A 17 22.10 -9.42 8.03
C TRP A 17 21.83 -8.00 7.49
N ARG A 18 22.78 -7.46 6.72
CA ARG A 18 22.70 -6.17 6.02
C ARG A 18 23.51 -6.24 4.74
N VAL A 19 22.95 -5.67 3.67
CA VAL A 19 23.62 -5.52 2.38
C VAL A 19 23.43 -4.10 1.84
N GLU A 20 24.39 -3.62 1.08
CA GLU A 20 24.33 -2.34 0.34
C GLU A 20 24.35 -2.67 -1.15
N LEU A 21 23.28 -2.28 -1.85
CA LEU A 21 23.06 -2.67 -3.25
C LEU A 21 23.55 -1.62 -4.25
N GLU A 22 24.02 -0.45 -3.77
CA GLU A 22 24.43 0.70 -4.60
C GLU A 22 23.36 1.10 -5.64
N ARG A 23 22.08 0.92 -5.30
CA ARG A 23 20.92 1.23 -6.15
C ARG A 23 19.90 2.08 -5.40
N PRO A 24 19.22 3.04 -6.07
CA PRO A 24 18.25 3.92 -5.44
C PRO A 24 16.92 3.18 -5.21
N LEU A 25 16.81 2.41 -4.14
CA LEU A 25 15.58 1.67 -3.80
C LEU A 25 14.43 2.61 -3.47
N SER A 26 13.26 2.37 -4.05
CA SER A 26 12.04 3.18 -3.89
C SER A 26 10.77 2.35 -3.68
N GLY A 27 10.68 1.15 -4.27
CA GLY A 27 9.60 0.19 -4.04
C GLY A 27 9.86 -0.60 -2.77
N GLY A 28 8.87 -0.60 -1.83
CA GLY A 28 8.97 -1.29 -0.55
C GLY A 28 9.23 -2.78 -0.71
N VAL A 29 9.33 -3.52 0.39
CA VAL A 29 9.70 -4.94 0.30
C VAL A 29 8.49 -5.81 0.03
N GLY A 30 8.49 -6.53 -1.09
CA GLY A 30 7.64 -7.70 -1.32
C GLY A 30 8.33 -8.94 -0.75
N TYR A 31 7.58 -9.86 -0.16
CA TYR A 31 8.10 -11.12 0.35
C TYR A 31 7.28 -12.31 -0.16
N TYR A 32 7.96 -13.30 -0.67
CA TYR A 32 7.34 -14.57 -1.08
C TYR A 32 8.38 -15.69 -1.08
N ASP A 33 8.03 -16.82 -0.49
CA ASP A 33 8.82 -18.07 -0.50
C ASP A 33 10.33 -17.89 -0.23
N ARG A 34 10.67 -17.22 0.89
CA ARG A 34 12.06 -16.93 1.33
C ARG A 34 12.82 -15.96 0.41
N SER A 35 12.16 -15.27 -0.47
CA SER A 35 12.74 -14.24 -1.33
C SER A 35 12.12 -12.86 -1.04
N LEU A 36 12.94 -11.84 -1.16
CA LEU A 36 12.55 -10.43 -1.08
C LEU A 36 12.53 -9.84 -2.48
N TYR A 37 11.55 -8.99 -2.76
CA TYR A 37 11.40 -8.33 -4.05
C TYR A 37 11.37 -6.82 -3.85
N LEU A 38 12.22 -6.12 -4.59
CA LEU A 38 12.46 -4.68 -4.45
C LEU A 38 12.36 -3.99 -5.80
N GLY A 39 11.94 -2.74 -5.77
CA GLY A 39 11.94 -1.85 -6.91
C GLY A 39 12.86 -0.64 -6.71
N GLY A 40 13.50 -0.18 -7.77
CA GLY A 40 14.37 0.99 -7.77
C GLY A 40 13.77 2.19 -8.49
N ALA A 41 14.19 3.39 -8.10
CA ALA A 41 13.88 4.63 -8.82
C ALA A 41 14.60 4.73 -10.16
N ASP A 42 15.60 3.87 -10.40
CA ASP A 42 16.29 3.70 -11.68
C ASP A 42 15.60 2.68 -12.61
N GLY A 43 14.46 2.12 -12.20
CA GLY A 43 13.75 1.08 -12.92
C GLY A 43 14.32 -0.32 -12.69
N SER A 44 15.16 -0.52 -11.69
CA SER A 44 15.62 -1.86 -11.31
C SER A 44 14.53 -2.63 -10.58
N VAL A 45 14.47 -3.95 -10.83
CA VAL A 45 13.64 -4.92 -10.09
C VAL A 45 14.57 -6.01 -9.59
N LEU A 46 14.59 -6.24 -8.29
CA LEU A 46 15.55 -7.14 -7.66
C LEU A 46 14.83 -8.25 -6.89
N GLN A 47 15.37 -9.47 -6.96
CA GLN A 47 15.06 -10.56 -6.04
C GLN A 47 16.29 -10.86 -5.19
N LEU A 48 16.12 -10.89 -3.88
CA LEU A 48 17.15 -11.23 -2.91
C LEU A 48 16.73 -12.45 -2.09
N SER A 49 17.69 -13.25 -1.70
CA SER A 49 17.50 -14.27 -0.66
C SER A 49 17.11 -13.59 0.67
N ALA A 50 16.05 -14.05 1.31
CA ALA A 50 15.65 -13.54 2.62
C ALA A 50 16.59 -13.99 3.76
N ASP A 51 17.41 -15.03 3.53
CA ASP A 51 18.30 -15.60 4.54
C ASP A 51 19.58 -14.76 4.74
N ASP A 52 20.09 -14.15 3.67
CA ASP A 52 21.40 -13.47 3.68
C ASP A 52 21.47 -12.20 2.83
N GLY A 53 20.39 -11.85 2.10
CA GLY A 53 20.31 -10.65 1.27
C GLY A 53 21.08 -10.73 -0.06
N VAL A 54 21.55 -11.90 -0.46
CA VAL A 54 22.24 -12.10 -1.75
C VAL A 54 21.25 -11.87 -2.90
N VAL A 55 21.65 -11.07 -3.91
CA VAL A 55 20.86 -10.86 -5.12
C VAL A 55 20.86 -12.15 -5.94
N GLU A 56 19.67 -12.69 -6.17
CA GLU A 56 19.46 -13.94 -6.93
C GLU A 56 19.02 -13.67 -8.37
N TRP A 57 18.33 -12.52 -8.59
CA TRP A 57 17.88 -12.10 -9.91
C TRP A 57 17.73 -10.58 -9.94
N ASP A 58 17.97 -9.99 -11.12
CA ASP A 58 17.67 -8.59 -11.41
C ASP A 58 17.13 -8.42 -12.83
N ALA A 59 16.26 -7.43 -13.01
CA ALA A 59 15.73 -7.00 -14.29
C ALA A 59 15.60 -5.48 -14.33
N ALA A 60 15.45 -4.92 -15.53
CA ALA A 60 15.23 -3.50 -15.73
C ALA A 60 13.89 -3.25 -16.41
N VAL A 61 13.17 -2.22 -15.93
CA VAL A 61 11.92 -1.73 -16.52
C VAL A 61 12.05 -0.29 -16.98
N SER A 62 11.06 0.20 -17.73
CA SER A 62 11.14 1.49 -18.44
C SER A 62 11.04 2.73 -17.53
N SER A 63 10.62 2.57 -16.27
CA SER A 63 10.37 3.70 -15.36
C SER A 63 10.54 3.29 -13.90
N GLU A 64 10.47 4.25 -13.00
CA GLU A 64 10.58 4.05 -11.55
C GLU A 64 9.58 2.97 -11.05
N VAL A 65 10.02 2.13 -10.11
CA VAL A 65 9.18 1.17 -9.39
C VAL A 65 9.01 1.67 -7.97
N LEU A 66 7.89 2.33 -7.70
CA LEU A 66 7.63 3.02 -6.42
C LEU A 66 6.90 2.15 -5.39
N ALA A 67 6.25 1.07 -5.83
CA ALA A 67 5.56 0.12 -4.96
C ALA A 67 6.29 -1.22 -4.91
N ALA A 68 6.09 -1.96 -3.84
CA ALA A 68 6.63 -3.30 -3.71
C ALA A 68 6.13 -4.21 -4.84
N PRO A 69 7.00 -4.97 -5.54
CA PRO A 69 6.55 -6.03 -6.43
C PRO A 69 5.69 -7.05 -5.69
N ALA A 70 4.60 -7.50 -6.30
CA ALA A 70 3.78 -8.57 -5.77
C ALA A 70 4.17 -9.90 -6.41
N VAL A 71 4.19 -10.97 -5.61
CA VAL A 71 4.57 -12.29 -6.11
C VAL A 71 3.52 -13.32 -5.74
N SER A 72 3.20 -14.21 -6.68
CA SER A 72 2.33 -15.34 -6.46
C SER A 72 2.65 -16.46 -7.43
N GLY A 73 3.01 -17.63 -6.90
CA GLY A 73 3.46 -18.75 -7.71
C GLY A 73 4.67 -18.36 -8.57
N ASP A 74 4.57 -18.58 -9.87
CA ASP A 74 5.64 -18.31 -10.84
C ASP A 74 5.57 -16.88 -11.44
N TRP A 75 4.88 -15.94 -10.79
CA TRP A 75 4.70 -14.60 -11.32
C TRP A 75 5.20 -13.52 -10.35
N ILE A 76 6.07 -12.64 -10.87
CA ILE A 76 6.51 -11.40 -10.24
C ILE A 76 5.80 -10.26 -10.97
N ILE A 77 4.96 -9.52 -10.25
CA ILE A 77 4.13 -8.44 -10.79
C ILE A 77 4.72 -7.11 -10.37
N VAL A 78 5.08 -6.28 -11.34
CA VAL A 78 5.72 -4.99 -11.15
C VAL A 78 4.83 -3.90 -11.72
N GLN A 79 4.59 -2.84 -10.93
CA GLN A 79 3.95 -1.62 -11.42
C GLN A 79 4.98 -0.51 -11.54
N THR A 80 5.00 0.18 -12.67
CA THR A 80 5.91 1.31 -12.93
C THR A 80 5.17 2.63 -12.91
N TYR A 81 5.90 3.71 -12.62
CA TYR A 81 5.34 5.06 -12.53
C TYR A 81 4.78 5.58 -13.86
N ASP A 82 5.27 5.09 -15.01
CA ASP A 82 4.75 5.41 -16.34
C ASP A 82 3.45 4.63 -16.70
N GLY A 83 2.77 4.06 -15.71
CA GLY A 83 1.44 3.46 -15.85
C GLY A 83 1.43 2.05 -16.43
N LYS A 84 2.52 1.29 -16.31
CA LYS A 84 2.55 -0.10 -16.76
C LYS A 84 2.41 -1.07 -15.59
N LEU A 85 1.82 -2.23 -15.89
CA LEU A 85 1.84 -3.42 -15.06
C LEU A 85 2.52 -4.52 -15.87
N LEU A 86 3.57 -5.10 -15.32
CA LEU A 86 4.41 -6.08 -16.00
C LEU A 86 4.40 -7.38 -15.22
N GLY A 87 4.36 -8.50 -15.94
CA GLY A 87 4.48 -9.83 -15.35
C GLY A 87 5.77 -10.50 -15.80
N PHE A 88 6.63 -10.81 -14.85
CA PHE A 88 7.85 -11.59 -15.08
C PHE A 88 7.68 -13.01 -14.58
N GLN A 89 8.37 -13.95 -15.25
CA GLN A 89 8.64 -15.25 -14.70
C GLN A 89 9.97 -15.24 -13.96
N PRO A 90 10.16 -16.02 -12.90
CA PRO A 90 11.42 -16.07 -12.16
C PRO A 90 12.61 -16.34 -13.09
N GLY A 91 13.67 -15.53 -12.96
CA GLY A 91 14.88 -15.64 -13.74
C GLY A 91 14.80 -15.15 -15.18
N ALA A 92 13.67 -14.54 -15.60
CA ALA A 92 13.55 -13.94 -16.94
C ALA A 92 14.01 -12.49 -16.92
N ASP A 93 14.82 -12.08 -17.93
CA ASP A 93 15.32 -10.71 -18.07
C ASP A 93 14.25 -9.75 -18.62
N GLU A 94 13.24 -10.30 -19.33
CA GLU A 94 12.17 -9.52 -19.97
C GLU A 94 10.80 -9.96 -19.44
N PRO A 95 9.82 -9.03 -19.35
CA PRO A 95 8.47 -9.38 -18.94
C PRO A 95 7.80 -10.29 -19.98
N ALA A 96 7.09 -11.31 -19.51
CA ALA A 96 6.28 -12.18 -20.37
C ALA A 96 5.09 -11.41 -20.97
N TRP A 97 4.59 -10.41 -20.26
CA TRP A 97 3.52 -9.52 -20.72
C TRP A 97 3.63 -8.14 -20.10
N THR A 98 3.05 -7.15 -20.76
CA THR A 98 2.94 -5.78 -20.29
C THR A 98 1.53 -5.25 -20.58
N PHE A 99 0.87 -4.76 -19.55
CA PHE A 99 -0.33 -3.94 -19.65
C PHE A 99 0.06 -2.46 -19.50
N THR A 100 -0.55 -1.56 -20.26
CA THR A 100 -0.32 -0.11 -20.16
C THR A 100 -1.65 0.61 -19.94
N SER A 101 -1.72 1.41 -18.89
CA SER A 101 -2.84 2.32 -18.61
C SER A 101 -2.54 3.71 -19.16
N ASP A 102 -3.60 4.48 -19.43
CA ASP A 102 -3.46 5.89 -19.76
C ASP A 102 -2.92 6.66 -18.55
N VAL A 103 -1.80 7.39 -18.73
CA VAL A 103 -1.24 8.24 -17.68
C VAL A 103 -1.74 9.67 -17.89
N PRO A 104 -2.43 10.26 -16.90
CA PRO A 104 -2.83 11.66 -16.95
C PRO A 104 -1.61 12.60 -17.04
N VAL A 105 -1.85 13.84 -17.53
CA VAL A 105 -0.78 14.88 -17.63
C VAL A 105 -0.20 15.24 -16.26
N LEU A 106 -1.04 15.22 -15.22
CA LEU A 106 -0.64 15.38 -13.82
C LEU A 106 -1.15 14.20 -13.00
N THR A 107 -0.24 13.61 -12.23
CA THR A 107 -0.50 12.56 -11.24
C THR A 107 0.20 12.93 -9.94
N LEU A 108 -0.23 12.35 -8.83
CA LEU A 108 0.57 12.32 -7.62
C LEU A 108 1.79 11.42 -7.85
N ARG A 109 2.87 11.65 -7.08
CA ARG A 109 4.02 10.76 -7.16
C ARG A 109 3.80 9.54 -6.26
N GLY A 110 3.16 8.53 -6.81
CA GLY A 110 2.87 7.26 -6.15
C GLY A 110 2.41 6.22 -7.14
N THR A 111 2.35 4.99 -6.71
CA THR A 111 1.70 3.88 -7.41
C THR A 111 1.08 2.96 -6.38
N SER A 112 -0.07 2.39 -6.67
CA SER A 112 -0.66 1.38 -5.77
C SER A 112 0.26 0.15 -5.69
N THR A 113 0.31 -0.49 -4.53
CA THR A 113 0.95 -1.80 -4.45
C THR A 113 0.07 -2.81 -5.17
N PRO A 114 0.54 -3.48 -6.23
CA PRO A 114 -0.22 -4.51 -6.90
C PRO A 114 -0.47 -5.69 -5.97
N ILE A 115 -1.58 -6.39 -6.17
CA ILE A 115 -1.90 -7.63 -5.45
C ILE A 115 -2.26 -8.73 -6.45
N VAL A 116 -2.06 -9.99 -6.07
CA VAL A 116 -2.49 -11.13 -6.88
C VAL A 116 -3.65 -11.85 -6.19
N VAL A 117 -4.77 -11.97 -6.90
CA VAL A 117 -5.98 -12.63 -6.40
C VAL A 117 -6.42 -13.68 -7.40
N GLY A 118 -6.23 -14.96 -7.05
CA GLY A 118 -6.42 -16.07 -8.00
C GLY A 118 -5.47 -15.95 -9.19
N ALA A 119 -6.03 -15.89 -10.39
CA ALA A 119 -5.27 -15.72 -11.62
C ALA A 119 -5.12 -14.25 -12.07
N ASN A 120 -5.46 -13.28 -11.24
CA ASN A 120 -5.43 -11.87 -11.62
C ASN A 120 -4.41 -11.07 -10.82
N ALA A 121 -3.56 -10.32 -11.51
CA ALA A 121 -2.81 -9.21 -10.96
C ALA A 121 -3.72 -7.97 -10.97
N ILE A 122 -3.88 -7.31 -9.83
CA ILE A 122 -4.80 -6.19 -9.64
C ILE A 122 -4.02 -4.98 -9.16
N ALA A 123 -4.19 -3.84 -9.84
CA ALA A 123 -3.53 -2.59 -9.50
C ALA A 123 -4.44 -1.38 -9.72
N GLY A 124 -4.17 -0.31 -8.97
CA GLY A 124 -4.77 1.01 -9.18
C GLY A 124 -3.87 1.89 -10.06
N PHE A 125 -4.47 2.82 -10.79
CA PHE A 125 -3.75 3.68 -11.73
C PHE A 125 -4.12 5.16 -11.54
N GLY A 126 -3.25 6.03 -12.05
CA GLY A 126 -3.40 7.50 -11.98
C GLY A 126 -4.62 8.04 -12.74
N ASP A 127 -5.23 7.27 -13.63
CA ASP A 127 -6.49 7.63 -14.30
C ASP A 127 -7.76 7.33 -13.46
N GLY A 128 -7.58 6.86 -12.22
CA GLY A 128 -8.65 6.53 -11.27
C GLY A 128 -9.32 5.19 -11.53
N LYS A 129 -8.67 4.30 -12.27
CA LYS A 129 -9.13 2.93 -12.50
C LYS A 129 -8.40 1.92 -11.62
N VAL A 130 -9.10 0.85 -11.29
CA VAL A 130 -8.52 -0.43 -10.85
C VAL A 130 -8.65 -1.40 -12.01
N VAL A 131 -7.56 -2.06 -12.35
CA VAL A 131 -7.51 -3.02 -13.45
C VAL A 131 -7.05 -4.37 -12.93
N ALA A 132 -7.69 -5.43 -13.37
CA ALA A 132 -7.25 -6.81 -13.16
C ALA A 132 -6.77 -7.39 -14.48
N VAL A 133 -5.57 -7.92 -14.48
CA VAL A 133 -4.91 -8.54 -15.63
C VAL A 133 -4.68 -10.01 -15.32
N ASP A 134 -5.08 -10.91 -16.20
CA ASP A 134 -4.78 -12.33 -16.06
C ASP A 134 -3.27 -12.55 -16.12
N VAL A 135 -2.71 -13.14 -15.07
CA VAL A 135 -1.24 -13.27 -14.91
C VAL A 135 -0.60 -14.16 -15.99
N ASN A 136 -1.34 -15.10 -16.61
CA ASN A 136 -0.81 -16.03 -17.59
C ASN A 136 -0.79 -15.43 -19.00
N SER A 137 -1.75 -14.56 -19.31
CA SER A 137 -1.93 -14.04 -20.67
C SER A 137 -1.63 -12.56 -20.84
N GLY A 138 -1.60 -11.79 -19.75
CA GLY A 138 -1.49 -10.33 -19.81
C GLY A 138 -2.76 -9.62 -20.27
N ASN A 139 -3.87 -10.34 -20.45
CA ASN A 139 -5.12 -9.76 -20.92
C ASN A 139 -5.92 -9.18 -19.75
N VAL A 140 -6.60 -8.05 -20.00
CA VAL A 140 -7.50 -7.45 -19.02
C VAL A 140 -8.69 -8.38 -18.76
N SER A 141 -8.84 -8.81 -17.52
CA SER A 141 -9.99 -9.58 -17.05
C SER A 141 -11.18 -8.67 -16.76
N TRP A 142 -10.92 -7.56 -16.09
CA TRP A 142 -11.89 -6.51 -15.81
C TRP A 142 -11.21 -5.18 -15.46
N GLU A 143 -11.95 -4.09 -15.62
CA GLU A 143 -11.58 -2.76 -15.10
C GLU A 143 -12.75 -2.13 -14.34
N SER A 144 -12.45 -1.30 -13.34
CA SER A 144 -13.44 -0.57 -12.57
C SER A 144 -12.95 0.85 -12.28
N ARG A 145 -13.74 1.86 -12.66
CA ARG A 145 -13.42 3.26 -12.44
C ARG A 145 -13.89 3.69 -11.04
N ILE A 146 -12.96 4.12 -10.19
CA ILE A 146 -13.22 4.60 -8.82
C ILE A 146 -13.20 6.12 -8.80
N GLY A 147 -12.11 6.73 -9.25
CA GLY A 147 -11.99 8.17 -9.43
C GLY A 147 -12.61 8.63 -10.76
N ILE A 148 -13.32 9.75 -10.74
CA ILE A 148 -13.85 10.38 -11.95
C ILE A 148 -13.26 11.78 -12.01
N PRO A 149 -12.35 12.08 -12.97
CA PRO A 149 -11.77 13.40 -13.13
C PRO A 149 -12.85 14.46 -13.27
N GLN A 150 -12.83 15.49 -12.43
CA GLN A 150 -13.79 16.58 -12.44
C GLN A 150 -13.06 17.91 -12.27
N GLY A 151 -13.64 19.00 -12.81
CA GLY A 151 -13.07 20.31 -12.70
C GLY A 151 -12.44 20.81 -14.00
N SER A 152 -11.95 22.06 -13.96
CA SER A 152 -11.46 22.78 -15.14
C SER A 152 -9.95 22.86 -15.24
N SER A 153 -9.24 22.64 -14.14
CA SER A 153 -7.76 22.57 -14.11
C SER A 153 -7.27 21.13 -14.09
N GLU A 154 -6.04 20.91 -14.50
CA GLU A 154 -5.41 19.56 -14.40
C GLU A 154 -5.28 19.11 -12.95
N ILE A 155 -5.06 20.03 -12.00
CA ILE A 155 -4.99 19.73 -10.56
C ILE A 155 -6.34 19.22 -10.04
N ASP A 156 -7.46 19.85 -10.45
CA ASP A 156 -8.80 19.41 -10.04
C ASP A 156 -9.14 18.01 -10.58
N ARG A 157 -8.46 17.58 -11.64
CA ARG A 157 -8.72 16.32 -12.35
C ARG A 157 -7.87 15.15 -11.87
N ILE A 158 -6.95 15.37 -10.94
CA ILE A 158 -6.14 14.29 -10.33
C ILE A 158 -7.09 13.35 -9.55
N VAL A 159 -7.06 12.06 -9.85
CA VAL A 159 -7.92 11.03 -9.23
C VAL A 159 -7.17 9.73 -8.95
N ASP A 160 -5.90 9.84 -8.73
CA ASP A 160 -4.96 8.73 -8.59
C ASP A 160 -5.38 7.71 -7.54
N ILE A 161 -5.08 6.45 -7.81
CA ILE A 161 -5.17 5.34 -6.85
C ILE A 161 -3.74 4.92 -6.52
N ASP A 162 -3.15 5.61 -5.55
CA ASP A 162 -1.76 5.36 -5.11
C ASP A 162 -1.71 4.50 -3.84
N GLY A 163 -2.74 4.58 -3.02
CA GLY A 163 -2.81 3.84 -1.78
C GLY A 163 -2.98 2.34 -1.98
N ALA A 164 -2.57 1.58 -0.97
CA ALA A 164 -2.66 0.14 -1.01
C ALA A 164 -4.11 -0.35 -1.11
N ILE A 165 -4.32 -1.33 -1.99
CA ILE A 165 -5.58 -2.07 -2.14
C ILE A 165 -5.63 -3.15 -1.06
N THR A 166 -6.74 -3.21 -0.31
CA THR A 166 -6.95 -4.27 0.69
C THR A 166 -7.88 -5.33 0.15
N GLN A 167 -7.46 -6.59 0.22
CA GLN A 167 -8.32 -7.75 -0.06
C GLN A 167 -8.83 -8.39 1.21
N GLN A 168 -10.12 -8.71 1.27
CA GLN A 168 -10.69 -9.58 2.30
C GLN A 168 -11.77 -10.50 1.72
N GLY A 169 -11.44 -11.78 1.62
CA GLY A 169 -12.28 -12.75 0.93
C GLY A 169 -12.39 -12.40 -0.55
N ILE A 170 -13.62 -12.20 -1.03
CA ILE A 170 -13.90 -11.81 -2.42
C ILE A 170 -14.02 -10.30 -2.60
N GLU A 171 -13.81 -9.51 -1.58
CA GLU A 171 -13.93 -8.06 -1.62
C GLU A 171 -12.56 -7.40 -1.73
N LEU A 172 -12.49 -6.36 -2.55
CA LEU A 172 -11.37 -5.45 -2.65
C LEU A 172 -11.82 -4.08 -2.17
N PHE A 173 -11.02 -3.46 -1.33
CA PHE A 173 -11.26 -2.10 -0.84
C PHE A 173 -10.19 -1.19 -1.40
N VAL A 174 -10.64 -0.10 -2.01
CA VAL A 174 -9.79 0.84 -2.76
C VAL A 174 -10.21 2.26 -2.43
N ALA A 175 -9.26 3.16 -2.31
CA ALA A 175 -9.50 4.58 -2.19
C ALA A 175 -8.76 5.35 -3.29
N SER A 176 -9.32 6.46 -3.76
CA SER A 176 -8.68 7.37 -4.71
C SER A 176 -8.56 8.78 -4.15
N TYR A 177 -7.56 9.51 -4.61
CA TYR A 177 -7.46 10.94 -4.38
C TYR A 177 -8.61 11.69 -5.08
N GLN A 178 -9.12 12.76 -4.48
CA GLN A 178 -10.28 13.54 -4.94
C GLN A 178 -11.47 12.69 -5.44
N GLY A 179 -11.64 11.52 -4.86
CA GLY A 179 -12.58 10.54 -5.38
C GLY A 179 -13.38 9.84 -4.30
N ARG A 180 -13.19 8.54 -4.20
CA ARG A 180 -14.06 7.66 -3.41
C ARG A 180 -13.27 6.54 -2.75
N VAL A 181 -13.82 6.05 -1.65
CA VAL A 181 -13.57 4.69 -1.19
C VAL A 181 -14.63 3.77 -1.78
N ALA A 182 -14.24 2.61 -2.26
CA ALA A 182 -15.16 1.63 -2.85
C ALA A 182 -14.80 0.21 -2.45
N ALA A 183 -15.82 -0.65 -2.35
CA ALA A 183 -15.65 -2.08 -2.32
C ALA A 183 -16.01 -2.66 -3.69
N LEU A 184 -15.18 -3.57 -4.19
CA LEU A 184 -15.35 -4.27 -5.46
C LEU A 184 -15.41 -5.77 -5.23
N ASP A 185 -16.12 -6.50 -6.08
CA ASP A 185 -15.98 -7.95 -6.22
C ASP A 185 -14.66 -8.24 -6.96
N SER A 186 -13.74 -8.97 -6.35
CA SER A 186 -12.39 -9.21 -6.88
C SER A 186 -12.36 -10.00 -8.18
N ARG A 187 -13.42 -10.76 -8.48
CA ARG A 187 -13.51 -11.60 -9.68
C ARG A 187 -14.04 -10.85 -10.89
N THR A 188 -14.83 -9.80 -10.68
CA THR A 188 -15.58 -9.13 -11.74
C THR A 188 -15.35 -7.62 -11.83
N GLY A 189 -14.69 -7.02 -10.84
CA GLY A 189 -14.54 -5.57 -10.71
C GLY A 189 -15.84 -4.81 -10.42
N ARG A 190 -16.96 -5.53 -10.21
CA ARG A 190 -18.26 -4.91 -9.94
C ARG A 190 -18.23 -4.20 -8.60
N LYS A 191 -18.63 -2.93 -8.59
CA LYS A 191 -18.77 -2.16 -7.34
C LYS A 191 -19.90 -2.74 -6.49
N LEU A 192 -19.56 -3.06 -5.25
CA LEU A 192 -20.50 -3.50 -4.22
C LEU A 192 -21.10 -2.30 -3.50
N TRP A 193 -20.25 -1.33 -3.16
CA TRP A 193 -20.63 -0.02 -2.61
C TRP A 193 -19.51 1.01 -2.86
N GLN A 194 -19.83 2.28 -2.63
CA GLN A 194 -18.87 3.38 -2.67
C GLN A 194 -19.32 4.53 -1.76
N GLN A 195 -18.33 5.29 -1.23
CA GLN A 195 -18.54 6.50 -0.41
C GLN A 195 -17.57 7.59 -0.87
N ASN A 196 -17.93 8.86 -0.69
CA ASN A 196 -17.06 9.98 -1.04
C ASN A 196 -15.99 10.16 0.04
N VAL A 197 -14.74 9.97 -0.33
CA VAL A 197 -13.54 10.16 0.52
C VAL A 197 -12.36 10.40 -0.41
N SER A 198 -11.52 11.37 -0.09
CA SER A 198 -10.25 11.59 -0.77
C SER A 198 -9.11 11.01 0.06
N SER A 199 -8.43 9.98 -0.43
CA SER A 199 -7.32 9.37 0.29
C SER A 199 -6.18 8.98 -0.66
N VAL A 200 -4.96 9.13 -0.17
CA VAL A 200 -3.72 8.75 -0.85
C VAL A 200 -3.03 7.56 -0.19
N THR A 201 -3.42 7.19 1.04
CA THR A 201 -2.76 6.13 1.81
C THR A 201 -3.40 4.76 1.64
N GLY A 202 -4.61 4.73 1.05
CA GLY A 202 -5.35 3.49 0.83
C GLY A 202 -6.24 3.07 2.00
N THR A 203 -6.61 1.80 1.99
CA THR A 203 -7.58 1.23 2.92
C THR A 203 -6.99 0.13 3.77
N HIS A 204 -7.60 -0.15 4.92
CA HIS A 204 -7.34 -1.36 5.70
C HIS A 204 -8.66 -1.89 6.29
N VAL A 205 -8.73 -3.19 6.58
CA VAL A 205 -9.94 -3.83 7.11
C VAL A 205 -9.67 -4.45 8.47
N GLY A 206 -10.55 -4.20 9.41
CA GLY A 206 -10.51 -4.79 10.73
C GLY A 206 -11.83 -4.62 11.46
N PHE A 207 -12.18 -5.55 12.34
CA PHE A 207 -13.37 -5.49 13.18
C PHE A 207 -14.69 -5.21 12.42
N GLY A 208 -14.82 -5.73 11.20
CA GLY A 208 -15.98 -5.51 10.32
C GLY A 208 -16.10 -4.11 9.71
N ASN A 209 -15.04 -3.32 9.79
CA ASN A 209 -14.95 -1.98 9.23
C ASN A 209 -13.88 -1.90 8.14
N VAL A 210 -14.01 -0.89 7.29
CA VAL A 210 -12.98 -0.42 6.35
C VAL A 210 -12.48 0.94 6.87
N TYR A 211 -11.22 1.01 7.21
CA TYR A 211 -10.57 2.24 7.70
C TYR A 211 -9.92 2.99 6.58
N VAL A 212 -10.12 4.31 6.58
CA VAL A 212 -9.53 5.23 5.60
C VAL A 212 -9.14 6.52 6.32
N ALA A 213 -7.91 6.97 6.13
CA ALA A 213 -7.49 8.33 6.48
C ALA A 213 -7.65 9.20 5.23
N ASP A 214 -8.38 10.30 5.35
CA ASP A 214 -8.51 11.25 4.26
C ASP A 214 -7.39 12.31 4.26
N VAL A 215 -7.29 13.05 3.16
CA VAL A 215 -6.26 14.09 2.99
C VAL A 215 -6.39 15.25 3.97
N ASP A 216 -7.56 15.45 4.57
CA ASP A 216 -7.81 16.48 5.57
C ASP A 216 -7.50 15.99 6.99
N GLY A 217 -7.13 14.72 7.16
CA GLY A 217 -6.78 14.11 8.44
C GLY A 217 -7.96 13.54 9.21
N THR A 218 -9.12 13.36 8.57
CA THR A 218 -10.22 12.60 9.16
C THR A 218 -9.96 11.11 9.04
N LEU A 219 -9.99 10.39 10.15
CA LEU A 219 -9.97 8.93 10.15
C LEU A 219 -11.41 8.40 10.21
N SER A 220 -11.81 7.66 9.18
CA SER A 220 -13.16 7.11 9.04
C SER A 220 -13.18 5.59 9.12
N ALA A 221 -14.17 5.03 9.82
CA ALA A 221 -14.51 3.63 9.79
C ALA A 221 -15.85 3.45 9.05
N PHE A 222 -15.80 2.88 7.87
CA PHE A 222 -16.99 2.50 7.12
C PHE A 222 -17.39 1.08 7.46
N LEU A 223 -18.69 0.80 7.58
CA LEU A 223 -19.14 -0.57 7.69
C LEU A 223 -18.75 -1.34 6.42
N ARG A 224 -18.13 -2.51 6.58
CA ARG A 224 -17.69 -3.35 5.45
C ARG A 224 -18.83 -3.70 4.48
N THR A 225 -20.06 -3.76 5.01
CA THR A 225 -21.28 -3.97 4.21
C THR A 225 -21.70 -2.79 3.34
N GLY A 226 -21.06 -1.63 3.50
CA GLY A 226 -21.41 -0.40 2.78
C GLY A 226 -22.63 0.34 3.30
N GLN A 227 -23.20 -0.10 4.43
CA GLN A 227 -24.43 0.50 4.98
C GLN A 227 -24.20 1.85 5.68
N GLY A 228 -23.01 2.42 5.59
CA GLY A 228 -22.69 3.75 6.11
C GLY A 228 -21.40 3.80 6.91
N VAL A 229 -21.25 4.91 7.61
CA VAL A 229 -20.11 5.21 8.47
C VAL A 229 -20.43 4.70 9.88
N ARG A 230 -19.51 3.95 10.47
CA ARG A 230 -19.60 3.55 11.88
C ARG A 230 -19.23 4.72 12.79
N TRP A 231 -18.08 5.33 12.52
CA TRP A 231 -17.58 6.52 13.19
C TRP A 231 -16.60 7.30 12.32
N GLN A 232 -16.41 8.56 12.66
CA GLN A 232 -15.38 9.43 12.09
C GLN A 232 -14.69 10.18 13.24
N ASN A 233 -13.37 10.23 13.20
CA ASN A 233 -12.58 11.06 14.10
C ASN A 233 -11.96 12.22 13.30
N ILE A 234 -12.28 13.45 13.69
CA ILE A 234 -11.80 14.68 13.05
C ILE A 234 -10.73 15.40 13.89
N GLU A 235 -10.37 14.86 15.05
CA GLU A 235 -9.43 15.50 15.99
C GLU A 235 -7.99 15.50 15.47
N LEU A 236 -7.70 14.66 14.47
CA LEU A 236 -6.42 14.56 13.79
C LEU A 236 -6.37 15.40 12.50
N GLY A 237 -7.28 16.36 12.36
CA GLY A 237 -7.36 17.23 11.18
C GLY A 237 -6.03 17.90 10.83
N TYR A 238 -5.70 17.92 9.52
CA TYR A 238 -4.48 18.50 8.93
C TYR A 238 -3.16 17.88 9.36
N ARG A 239 -3.17 16.64 9.89
CA ARG A 239 -1.97 15.94 10.36
C ARG A 239 -1.32 14.98 9.37
N GLN A 240 -1.83 14.88 8.15
CA GLN A 240 -1.29 13.97 7.11
C GLN A 240 -1.04 12.56 7.65
N LEU A 241 -2.12 11.87 7.94
CA LEU A 241 -2.08 10.56 8.59
C LEU A 241 -1.51 9.48 7.66
N SER A 242 -0.74 8.56 8.21
CA SER A 242 -0.35 7.33 7.54
C SER A 242 -1.55 6.42 7.32
N ARG A 243 -1.37 5.36 6.54
CA ARG A 243 -2.40 4.33 6.34
C ARG A 243 -2.85 3.76 7.69
N PRO A 244 -4.16 3.76 7.98
CA PRO A 244 -4.68 3.22 9.22
C PRO A 244 -4.42 1.72 9.31
N THR A 245 -3.80 1.26 10.41
CA THR A 245 -3.45 -0.15 10.61
C THR A 245 -4.21 -0.73 11.81
N PRO A 246 -5.17 -1.65 11.59
CA PRO A 246 -5.83 -2.35 12.68
C PRO A 246 -4.87 -3.25 13.46
N VAL A 247 -4.91 -3.15 14.78
CA VAL A 247 -4.11 -3.96 15.70
C VAL A 247 -4.89 -4.21 16.98
N SER A 248 -5.10 -5.46 17.37
CA SER A 248 -5.91 -5.82 18.54
C SER A 248 -7.29 -5.15 18.52
N SER A 249 -7.66 -4.38 19.56
CA SER A 249 -8.90 -3.62 19.64
C SER A 249 -8.81 -2.20 19.10
N TYR A 250 -7.68 -1.83 18.48
CA TYR A 250 -7.36 -0.48 18.06
C TYR A 250 -7.14 -0.38 16.55
N VAL A 251 -7.18 0.84 16.05
CA VAL A 251 -6.61 1.22 14.76
C VAL A 251 -5.52 2.25 15.01
N ALA A 252 -4.33 2.00 14.47
CA ALA A 252 -3.16 2.84 14.62
C ALA A 252 -2.98 3.72 13.39
N THR A 253 -2.50 4.95 13.57
CA THR A 253 -2.02 5.84 12.50
C THR A 253 -0.90 6.71 13.03
N VAL A 254 0.05 7.09 12.19
CA VAL A 254 1.12 8.03 12.51
C VAL A 254 0.86 9.34 11.79
N ASP A 255 1.06 10.46 12.49
CA ASP A 255 0.96 11.77 11.88
C ASP A 255 2.33 12.29 11.37
N PHE A 256 2.32 13.39 10.63
CA PHE A 256 3.52 13.93 10.02
C PHE A 256 4.53 14.52 11.05
N ASP A 257 4.09 14.82 12.27
CA ASP A 257 4.95 15.24 13.38
C ASP A 257 5.60 14.04 14.12
N GLY A 258 5.33 12.81 13.67
CA GLY A 258 5.85 11.59 14.28
C GLY A 258 5.15 11.20 15.58
N TYR A 259 3.85 11.41 15.66
CA TYR A 259 3.03 10.84 16.72
C TYR A 259 2.24 9.65 16.24
N LEU A 260 2.40 8.52 16.90
CA LEU A 260 1.52 7.37 16.82
C LEU A 260 0.24 7.66 17.62
N HIS A 261 -0.90 7.49 16.97
CA HIS A 261 -2.22 7.58 17.58
C HIS A 261 -2.89 6.20 17.54
N LEU A 262 -3.48 5.79 18.67
CA LEU A 262 -4.30 4.60 18.78
C LEU A 262 -5.75 5.03 18.99
N LEU A 263 -6.64 4.58 18.12
CA LEU A 263 -8.06 4.85 18.21
C LEU A 263 -8.82 3.54 18.47
N SER A 264 -9.87 3.59 19.27
CA SER A 264 -10.76 2.45 19.50
C SER A 264 -11.45 2.06 18.19
N GLN A 265 -11.42 0.77 17.83
CA GLN A 265 -12.13 0.26 16.65
C GLN A 265 -13.66 0.34 16.78
N VAL A 266 -14.18 0.52 18.00
CA VAL A 266 -15.62 0.54 18.31
C VAL A 266 -16.24 1.89 17.99
N ASP A 267 -15.61 2.98 18.46
CA ASP A 267 -16.18 4.33 18.47
C ASP A 267 -15.24 5.42 17.93
N GLY A 268 -13.99 5.09 17.59
CA GLY A 268 -13.01 6.01 17.02
C GLY A 268 -12.42 7.01 18.00
N GLN A 269 -12.61 6.85 19.32
CA GLN A 269 -11.99 7.71 20.31
C GLN A 269 -10.48 7.45 20.38
N ILE A 270 -9.68 8.52 20.53
CA ILE A 270 -8.25 8.39 20.74
C ILE A 270 -8.00 7.88 22.16
N VAL A 271 -7.43 6.68 22.26
CA VAL A 271 -7.18 6.00 23.54
C VAL A 271 -5.68 5.95 23.89
N GLY A 272 -4.80 6.23 22.94
CA GLY A 272 -3.36 6.24 23.19
C GLY A 272 -2.61 7.14 22.21
N ARG A 273 -1.48 7.67 22.66
CA ARG A 273 -0.56 8.46 21.83
C ARG A 273 0.88 8.26 22.31
N ALA A 274 1.79 8.08 21.36
CA ALA A 274 3.22 8.00 21.62
C ALA A 274 4.00 8.79 20.56
N LYS A 275 5.14 9.36 20.93
CA LYS A 275 6.04 10.00 19.96
C LYS A 275 7.05 8.97 19.45
N ILE A 276 7.15 8.82 18.14
CA ILE A 276 8.00 7.83 17.46
C ILE A 276 9.34 8.40 16.95
N GLY A 277 9.95 9.33 17.68
CA GLY A 277 11.25 9.88 17.29
C GLY A 277 11.22 11.20 16.53
N GLY A 278 10.05 11.70 16.11
CA GLY A 278 9.88 13.06 15.62
C GLY A 278 9.77 13.23 14.10
N ASP A 279 9.69 12.13 13.35
CA ASP A 279 9.40 12.13 11.92
C ASP A 279 8.17 11.27 11.59
N ALA A 280 7.57 11.54 10.42
CA ALA A 280 6.47 10.76 9.89
C ALA A 280 6.87 9.29 9.66
N ALA A 281 5.88 8.43 9.43
CA ALA A 281 6.07 7.09 8.92
C ALA A 281 5.17 6.92 7.70
N ARG A 282 5.74 6.97 6.50
CA ARG A 282 5.02 6.80 5.24
C ARG A 282 4.87 5.34 4.86
N ALA A 283 5.82 4.51 5.29
CA ALA A 283 5.72 3.08 5.12
C ALA A 283 4.53 2.52 5.91
N ASP A 284 3.88 1.50 5.37
CA ASP A 284 2.80 0.80 6.07
C ASP A 284 3.32 0.20 7.38
N MET A 285 2.60 0.45 8.47
CA MET A 285 2.88 -0.20 9.75
C MET A 285 2.50 -1.67 9.68
N ILE A 286 3.25 -2.50 10.38
CA ILE A 286 2.99 -3.94 10.47
C ILE A 286 2.43 -4.26 11.85
N ALA A 287 1.21 -4.81 11.91
CA ALA A 287 0.67 -5.39 13.13
C ALA A 287 1.26 -6.80 13.33
N HIS A 288 1.95 -7.02 14.44
CA HIS A 288 2.60 -8.29 14.75
C HIS A 288 2.45 -8.64 16.23
N ASN A 289 1.97 -9.86 16.54
CA ASN A 289 1.79 -10.37 17.91
C ASN A 289 1.05 -9.41 18.87
N GLY A 290 0.07 -8.67 18.36
CA GLY A 290 -0.69 -7.69 19.15
C GLY A 290 0.02 -6.34 19.32
N GLY A 291 1.23 -6.19 18.82
CA GLY A 291 2.00 -4.95 18.76
C GLY A 291 2.10 -4.36 17.36
N LEU A 292 2.94 -3.33 17.21
CA LEU A 292 3.18 -2.60 15.96
C LEU A 292 4.68 -2.53 15.66
N ILE A 293 5.04 -2.75 14.40
CA ILE A 293 6.35 -2.42 13.86
C ILE A 293 6.19 -1.23 12.94
N ILE A 294 6.98 -0.18 13.16
CA ILE A 294 6.91 1.11 12.47
C ILE A 294 8.28 1.44 11.89
N PHE A 295 8.34 1.74 10.60
CA PHE A 295 9.53 2.28 9.96
C PHE A 295 9.32 3.77 9.72
N ALA A 296 10.06 4.60 10.47
CA ALA A 296 9.96 6.06 10.38
C ALA A 296 10.81 6.61 9.22
N ASP A 297 10.43 7.78 8.70
CA ASP A 297 11.10 8.42 7.55
C ASP A 297 12.56 8.81 7.82
N ASN A 298 12.96 8.88 9.10
CA ASN A 298 14.36 9.09 9.51
C ASN A 298 15.20 7.79 9.52
N GLY A 299 14.62 6.66 9.07
CA GLY A 299 15.31 5.37 9.00
C GLY A 299 15.26 4.55 10.30
N GLN A 300 14.55 4.99 11.32
CA GLN A 300 14.38 4.21 12.55
C GLN A 300 13.32 3.13 12.37
N LEU A 301 13.64 1.91 12.79
CA LEU A 301 12.68 0.81 12.94
C LEU A 301 12.33 0.68 14.42
N LEU A 302 11.05 0.76 14.73
CA LEU A 302 10.51 0.80 16.09
C LEU A 302 9.50 -0.32 16.28
N ALA A 303 9.54 -1.00 17.42
CA ALA A 303 8.53 -1.97 17.81
C ALA A 303 7.83 -1.50 19.09
N TYR A 304 6.51 -1.59 19.11
CA TYR A 304 5.66 -1.24 20.24
C TYR A 304 4.78 -2.42 20.62
N ASP A 305 4.82 -2.78 21.89
CA ASP A 305 3.83 -3.65 22.50
C ASP A 305 2.65 -2.79 22.98
N LEU A 306 1.44 -3.26 22.76
CA LEU A 306 0.22 -2.57 23.20
C LEU A 306 -0.26 -3.19 24.50
N GLU A 307 -0.16 -2.41 25.58
CA GLU A 307 -0.69 -2.78 26.89
C GLU A 307 -2.03 -2.06 27.11
N THR A 308 -3.03 -2.78 27.64
CA THR A 308 -4.24 -2.15 28.18
C THR A 308 -3.92 -1.61 29.55
N LEU A 309 -4.13 -0.32 29.76
CA LEU A 309 -4.11 0.25 31.10
C LEU A 309 -5.42 -0.17 31.79
N ASP A 310 -5.31 -0.97 32.88
CA ASP A 310 -6.41 -1.37 33.75
C ASP A 310 -7.01 -0.16 34.51
#